data_e66fc3ae83fde985953aeb837e664b3d
#
_entry.id   e66fc3ae83fde985953aeb837e664b3d
#
_cell.length_a   1.000
_cell.length_b   1.000
_cell.length_c   1.000
_cell.angle_alpha   90.00
_cell.angle_beta   90.00
_cell.angle_gamma   90.00
#
_symmetry.space_group_name_H-M   'P 1'
#
loop_
_entity.id
_entity.type
_entity.pdbx_description
1 polymer ?
#
loop_
_entity_poly.entity_id
_entity_poly.type
_entity_poly.pdbx_seq_one_letter_code
_entity_poly.pdbx_strand_id
1 'polypeptide(L)'
;SVLFAAGCFTGIMKGTGMPGAKILGLGEYYYKNYPDGVLSIYAFRQKTYLMEEEYAPQEWTMINESKIISGYACKKAVCHFRGRDYVAWYSTDINCSEGPWKFHGLPGLILEVYDMEQHYRFTLIDVNTHPQNPVYLYMSDKALEKMERKEYLKDRAVNYTNNKDIAVKRGKSVPAYD
;
A
#
# COMPACT_ATOMS: atom_id res chain seq x y z
N SER A 1 -1.72 -9.43 4.71
CA SER A 1 -0.73 -9.51 3.61
C SER A 1 -1.19 -8.63 2.47
N VAL A 2 -0.28 -7.96 1.83
CA VAL A 2 -0.53 -7.12 0.66
C VAL A 2 0.13 -7.84 -0.53
N LEU A 3 -0.66 -8.17 -1.54
CA LEU A 3 -0.16 -8.61 -2.83
C LEU A 3 0.07 -7.36 -3.69
N PHE A 4 1.23 -7.28 -4.31
CA PHE A 4 1.47 -6.30 -5.35
C PHE A 4 2.13 -6.95 -6.55
N ALA A 5 1.87 -6.41 -7.72
CA ALA A 5 2.46 -6.86 -8.96
C ALA A 5 2.95 -5.64 -9.74
N ALA A 6 4.13 -5.76 -10.29
CA ALA A 6 4.63 -4.88 -11.32
C ALA A 6 4.95 -5.73 -12.53
N GLY A 7 4.89 -5.20 -13.72
CA GLY A 7 4.88 -5.96 -14.98
C GLY A 7 5.86 -7.12 -15.15
N CYS A 8 6.85 -7.25 -14.28
CA CYS A 8 7.89 -8.29 -14.33
C CYS A 8 7.96 -9.19 -13.08
N PHE A 9 7.17 -8.94 -12.04
CA PHE A 9 7.19 -9.78 -10.82
C PHE A 9 5.90 -9.67 -10.00
N THR A 10 5.70 -10.63 -9.09
CA THR A 10 4.68 -10.58 -8.05
C THR A 10 5.33 -10.68 -6.69
N GLY A 11 4.85 -9.94 -5.72
CA GLY A 11 5.38 -9.96 -4.36
C GLY A 11 4.28 -10.00 -3.30
N ILE A 12 4.57 -10.64 -2.19
CA ILE A 12 3.71 -10.68 -1.02
C ILE A 12 4.42 -9.99 0.13
N MET A 13 3.80 -8.96 0.68
CA MET A 13 4.32 -8.27 1.85
C MET A 13 3.36 -8.38 3.03
N LYS A 14 3.92 -8.49 4.22
CA LYS A 14 3.17 -8.37 5.46
C LYS A 14 3.15 -6.91 5.86
N GLY A 15 1.96 -6.34 5.97
CA GLY A 15 1.75 -5.00 6.51
C GLY A 15 1.16 -5.05 7.92
N THR A 16 1.57 -4.11 8.76
CA THR A 16 0.98 -3.82 10.07
C THR A 16 0.54 -2.36 10.09
N GLY A 17 -0.41 -2.02 10.95
CA GLY A 17 -0.92 -0.65 11.05
C GLY A 17 -1.93 -0.25 9.96
N MET A 18 -2.26 -1.13 9.02
CA MET A 18 -3.30 -0.84 8.04
C MET A 18 -4.68 -1.26 8.53
N PRO A 19 -5.62 -0.33 8.69
CA PRO A 19 -7.00 -0.69 8.99
C PRO A 19 -7.62 -1.42 7.79
N GLY A 20 -8.15 -2.62 7.99
CA GLY A 20 -9.07 -3.26 7.04
C GLY A 20 -8.54 -4.38 6.16
N ALA A 21 -7.29 -4.82 6.30
CA ALA A 21 -6.74 -5.92 5.49
C ALA A 21 -7.33 -7.32 5.77
N LYS A 22 -8.33 -7.44 6.62
CA LYS A 22 -8.88 -8.75 7.07
C LYS A 22 -10.29 -9.06 6.60
N ILE A 23 -10.92 -8.23 5.78
CA ILE A 23 -12.27 -8.51 5.29
C ILE A 23 -12.18 -8.82 3.80
N LEU A 24 -12.38 -10.06 3.43
CA LEU A 24 -12.53 -10.50 2.04
C LEU A 24 -13.55 -9.61 1.32
N GLY A 25 -13.11 -8.91 0.28
CA GLY A 25 -13.96 -8.07 -0.56
C GLY A 25 -14.04 -6.59 -0.19
N LEU A 26 -13.42 -6.14 0.89
CA LEU A 26 -13.38 -4.73 1.27
C LEU A 26 -11.91 -4.28 1.39
N GLY A 27 -11.29 -3.91 0.30
CA GLY A 27 -9.91 -3.48 0.23
C GLY A 27 -9.71 -2.25 -0.63
N GLU A 28 -8.54 -1.65 -0.51
CA GLU A 28 -8.07 -0.65 -1.44
C GLU A 28 -7.06 -1.31 -2.40
N TYR A 29 -7.22 -1.07 -3.70
CA TYR A 29 -6.30 -1.51 -4.74
C TYR A 29 -5.60 -0.29 -5.32
N TYR A 30 -4.30 -0.37 -5.43
CA TYR A 30 -3.45 0.71 -5.88
C TYR A 30 -2.87 0.34 -7.25
N TYR A 31 -3.30 1.04 -8.30
CA TYR A 31 -2.77 0.92 -9.64
C TYR A 31 -1.81 2.08 -9.88
N LYS A 32 -0.54 1.77 -9.89
CA LYS A 32 0.54 2.74 -10.00
C LYS A 32 0.89 2.97 -11.45
N ASN A 33 1.03 4.26 -11.81
CA ASN A 33 1.36 4.70 -13.16
C ASN A 33 0.38 4.15 -14.22
N TYR A 34 -0.89 4.08 -13.89
CA TYR A 34 -1.95 3.65 -14.79
C TYR A 34 -3.25 4.41 -14.52
N PRO A 35 -3.62 5.35 -15.45
CA PRO A 35 -2.87 5.84 -16.62
C PRO A 35 -1.51 6.44 -16.25
N ASP A 36 -0.65 6.68 -17.26
CA ASP A 36 0.68 7.26 -17.04
C ASP A 36 0.63 8.53 -16.19
N GLY A 37 1.50 8.63 -15.19
CA GLY A 37 1.56 9.74 -14.24
C GLY A 37 0.47 9.72 -13.17
N VAL A 38 -0.38 8.70 -13.11
CA VAL A 38 -1.52 8.62 -12.18
C VAL A 38 -1.38 7.42 -11.23
N LEU A 39 -1.69 7.64 -9.98
CA LEU A 39 -1.96 6.61 -8.98
C LEU A 39 -3.47 6.47 -8.83
N SER A 40 -4.04 5.41 -9.39
CA SER A 40 -5.46 5.11 -9.28
C SER A 40 -5.72 4.20 -8.07
N ILE A 41 -6.60 4.62 -7.19
CA ILE A 41 -6.94 3.90 -5.96
C ILE A 41 -8.40 3.49 -6.02
N TYR A 42 -8.64 2.20 -6.10
CA TYR A 42 -9.97 1.62 -6.05
C TYR A 42 -10.29 1.15 -4.64
N ALA A 43 -11.33 1.69 -4.04
CA ALA A 43 -11.81 1.27 -2.74
C ALA A 43 -13.16 0.56 -2.88
N PHE A 44 -13.16 -0.74 -2.56
CA PHE A 44 -14.36 -1.57 -2.63
C PHE A 44 -15.09 -1.55 -1.28
N ARG A 45 -16.31 -1.03 -1.30
CA ARG A 45 -17.22 -1.01 -0.16
C ARG A 45 -18.63 -1.40 -0.62
N GLN A 46 -19.67 -0.77 -0.11
CA GLN A 46 -21.03 -0.90 -0.65
C GLN A 46 -21.09 -0.41 -2.10
N LYS A 47 -20.27 0.59 -2.43
CA LYS A 47 -20.00 1.07 -3.77
C LYS A 47 -18.50 0.96 -4.06
N THR A 48 -18.09 1.11 -5.31
CA THR A 48 -16.71 1.21 -5.70
C THR A 48 -16.34 2.68 -5.90
N TYR A 49 -15.36 3.15 -5.13
CA TYR A 49 -14.84 4.50 -5.25
C TYR A 49 -13.52 4.48 -6.02
N LEU A 50 -13.36 5.45 -6.91
CA LEU A 50 -12.12 5.71 -7.61
C LEU A 50 -11.55 7.05 -7.14
N MET A 51 -10.35 7.01 -6.59
CA MET A 51 -9.55 8.18 -6.26
C MET A 51 -8.33 8.20 -7.15
N GLU A 52 -8.02 9.36 -7.72
CA GLU A 52 -6.84 9.55 -8.56
C GLU A 52 -5.91 10.56 -7.89
N GLU A 53 -4.63 10.24 -7.84
CA GLU A 53 -3.57 11.08 -7.28
C GLU A 53 -2.41 11.14 -8.27
N GLU A 54 -1.57 12.16 -8.16
CA GLU A 54 -0.32 12.21 -8.92
C GLU A 54 0.59 11.05 -8.51
N TYR A 55 1.12 10.34 -9.50
CA TYR A 55 2.13 9.31 -9.31
C TYR A 55 3.52 9.94 -9.38
N ALA A 56 3.92 10.61 -8.30
CA ALA A 56 5.23 11.19 -8.14
C ALA A 56 6.09 10.39 -7.16
N PRO A 57 7.37 10.14 -7.47
CA PRO A 57 8.27 9.45 -6.56
C PRO A 57 8.48 10.26 -5.27
N GLN A 58 8.74 9.57 -4.17
CA GLN A 58 9.15 10.22 -2.94
C GLN A 58 10.58 10.77 -3.07
N GLU A 59 10.87 11.87 -2.39
CA GLU A 59 12.22 12.43 -2.28
C GLU A 59 13.06 11.59 -1.30
N TRP A 60 13.75 10.59 -1.85
CA TRP A 60 14.57 9.67 -1.08
C TRP A 60 15.97 10.21 -0.81
N THR A 61 16.41 10.16 0.44
CA THR A 61 17.79 10.37 0.86
C THR A 61 18.44 9.01 1.11
N MET A 62 19.49 8.69 0.36
CA MET A 62 20.24 7.44 0.48
C MET A 62 21.13 7.48 1.73
N ILE A 63 21.09 6.40 2.50
CA ILE A 63 21.92 6.25 3.71
C ILE A 63 22.94 5.13 3.46
N ASN A 64 24.17 5.34 3.87
CA ASN A 64 25.25 4.35 3.72
C ASN A 64 25.16 3.25 4.77
N GLU A 65 24.05 2.51 4.74
CA GLU A 65 23.80 1.34 5.58
C GLU A 65 23.28 0.22 4.69
N SER A 66 23.61 -1.02 5.04
CA SER A 66 23.16 -2.21 4.31
C SER A 66 22.79 -3.34 5.27
N LYS A 67 21.86 -4.19 4.83
CA LYS A 67 21.47 -5.44 5.50
C LYS A 67 20.99 -6.47 4.46
N ILE A 68 20.84 -7.72 4.91
CA ILE A 68 20.24 -8.77 4.09
C ILE A 68 18.76 -8.93 4.51
N ILE A 69 17.86 -8.94 3.52
CA ILE A 69 16.44 -9.25 3.71
C ILE A 69 16.04 -10.34 2.71
N SER A 70 15.56 -11.45 3.18
CA SER A 70 15.12 -12.59 2.34
C SER A 70 16.16 -13.02 1.29
N GLY A 71 17.46 -12.94 1.63
CA GLY A 71 18.58 -13.29 0.76
C GLY A 71 19.04 -12.17 -0.17
N TYR A 72 18.37 -11.03 -0.22
CA TYR A 72 18.75 -9.88 -1.06
C TYR A 72 19.59 -8.87 -0.28
N ALA A 73 20.65 -8.36 -0.89
CA ALA A 73 21.44 -7.26 -0.35
C ALA A 73 20.65 -5.95 -0.48
N CYS A 74 20.32 -5.35 0.65
CA CYS A 74 19.51 -4.13 0.71
C CYS A 74 20.31 -2.94 1.19
N LYS A 75 20.03 -1.79 0.60
CA LYS A 75 20.50 -0.46 1.00
C LYS A 75 19.39 0.31 1.67
N LYS A 76 19.76 1.23 2.55
CA LYS A 76 18.82 2.08 3.30
C LYS A 76 18.55 3.40 2.59
N ALA A 77 17.31 3.83 2.62
CA ALA A 77 16.92 5.18 2.25
C ALA A 77 15.87 5.71 3.23
N VAL A 78 15.75 7.03 3.33
CA VAL A 78 14.77 7.71 4.18
C VAL A 78 14.04 8.77 3.37
N CYS A 79 12.78 9.02 3.71
CA CYS A 79 12.02 10.12 3.13
C CYS A 79 11.00 10.67 4.14
N HIS A 80 10.62 11.94 3.94
CA HIS A 80 9.41 12.49 4.57
C HIS A 80 8.24 12.32 3.60
N PHE A 81 7.18 11.65 4.02
CA PHE A 81 6.03 11.42 3.16
C PHE A 81 4.72 11.47 3.96
N ARG A 82 3.80 12.34 3.54
CA ARG A 82 2.47 12.48 4.14
C ARG A 82 2.48 12.67 5.65
N GLY A 83 3.39 13.55 6.13
CA GLY A 83 3.50 13.94 7.53
C GLY A 83 4.21 12.94 8.43
N ARG A 84 4.92 11.95 7.86
CA ARG A 84 5.73 10.98 8.59
C ARG A 84 7.09 10.77 7.94
N ASP A 85 8.06 10.43 8.76
CA ASP A 85 9.37 10.03 8.31
C ASP A 85 9.44 8.51 8.18
N TYR A 86 9.87 8.06 6.99
CA TYR A 86 9.95 6.65 6.66
C TYR A 86 11.37 6.20 6.42
N VAL A 87 11.64 4.97 6.81
CA VAL A 87 12.85 4.23 6.46
C VAL A 87 12.47 3.13 5.48
N ALA A 88 13.16 3.07 4.36
CA ALA A 88 13.03 2.00 3.37
C ALA A 88 14.34 1.23 3.21
N TRP A 89 14.22 -0.07 2.96
CA TRP A 89 15.29 -0.96 2.57
C TRP A 89 14.96 -1.53 1.21
N TYR A 90 15.82 -1.28 0.24
CA TYR A 90 15.61 -1.66 -1.16
C TYR A 90 16.81 -2.44 -1.71
N SER A 91 16.55 -3.32 -2.66
CA SER A 91 17.59 -4.08 -3.34
C SER A 91 17.62 -3.76 -4.82
N THR A 92 18.83 -3.50 -5.32
CA THR A 92 19.10 -3.33 -6.75
C THR A 92 19.18 -4.65 -7.51
N ASP A 93 19.20 -5.79 -6.81
CA ASP A 93 19.20 -7.12 -7.43
C ASP A 93 17.88 -7.41 -8.16
N ILE A 94 16.82 -6.69 -7.79
CA ILE A 94 15.54 -6.72 -8.48
C ILE A 94 15.35 -5.36 -9.17
N ASN A 95 15.52 -5.33 -10.48
CA ASN A 95 15.43 -4.12 -11.29
C ASN A 95 13.98 -3.66 -11.44
N CYS A 96 13.44 -3.11 -10.37
CA CYS A 96 12.09 -2.58 -10.33
C CYS A 96 11.97 -1.49 -9.27
N SER A 97 11.68 -0.27 -9.68
CA SER A 97 11.61 0.92 -8.79
C SER A 97 10.31 1.00 -8.00
N GLU A 98 9.74 -0.13 -7.60
CA GLU A 98 8.46 -0.24 -6.93
C GLU A 98 8.59 -0.66 -5.46
N GLY A 99 7.47 -0.55 -4.74
CA GLY A 99 7.36 -0.94 -3.35
C GLY A 99 5.89 -1.10 -2.91
N PRO A 100 5.64 -1.39 -1.63
CA PRO A 100 4.30 -1.53 -1.10
C PRO A 100 3.56 -0.19 -1.04
N TRP A 101 2.25 -0.26 -1.00
CA TRP A 101 1.36 0.87 -0.88
C TRP A 101 1.67 1.94 -1.96
N LYS A 102 2.04 3.14 -1.56
CA LYS A 102 2.36 4.26 -2.47
C LYS A 102 3.87 4.47 -2.67
N PHE A 103 4.71 3.69 -2.00
CA PHE A 103 6.16 3.86 -2.09
C PHE A 103 6.72 3.34 -3.40
N HIS A 104 7.62 4.13 -4.02
CA HIS A 104 8.33 3.82 -5.26
C HIS A 104 9.48 4.81 -5.49
N GLY A 105 10.21 4.67 -6.59
CA GLY A 105 11.21 5.64 -7.03
C GLY A 105 12.62 5.40 -6.52
N LEU A 106 12.87 4.35 -5.73
CA LEU A 106 14.22 3.88 -5.42
C LEU A 106 14.80 3.07 -6.58
N PRO A 107 16.13 3.00 -6.76
CA PRO A 107 16.76 2.25 -7.84
C PRO A 107 16.78 0.73 -7.55
N GLY A 108 15.61 0.16 -7.30
CA GLY A 108 15.38 -1.24 -6.96
C GLY A 108 14.13 -1.44 -6.15
N LEU A 109 13.74 -2.70 -5.94
CA LEU A 109 12.54 -3.07 -5.20
C LEU A 109 12.69 -2.74 -3.71
N ILE A 110 11.67 -2.10 -3.15
CA ILE A 110 11.56 -1.86 -1.70
C ILE A 110 11.09 -3.16 -1.03
N LEU A 111 11.97 -3.77 -0.25
CA LEU A 111 11.70 -5.02 0.46
C LEU A 111 11.14 -4.79 1.86
N GLU A 112 11.49 -3.68 2.47
CA GLU A 112 10.95 -3.27 3.75
C GLU A 112 10.79 -1.75 3.80
N VAL A 113 9.67 -1.27 4.35
CA VAL A 113 9.48 0.13 4.66
C VAL A 113 8.66 0.27 5.93
N TYR A 114 9.03 1.21 6.78
CA TYR A 114 8.33 1.51 8.03
C TYR A 114 8.47 2.99 8.40
N ASP A 115 7.48 3.53 9.10
CA ASP A 115 7.61 4.85 9.70
C ASP A 115 8.46 4.79 10.99
N MET A 116 9.12 5.89 11.31
CA MET A 116 10.06 5.93 12.47
C MET A 116 9.35 5.65 13.80
N GLU A 117 8.05 5.92 13.89
CA GLU A 117 7.24 5.63 15.07
C GLU A 117 6.74 4.17 15.12
N GLN A 118 7.05 3.37 14.10
CA GLN A 118 6.68 1.94 13.98
C GLN A 118 5.16 1.67 13.95
N HIS A 119 4.34 2.66 13.60
CA HIS A 119 2.89 2.47 13.43
C HIS A 119 2.56 1.67 12.15
N TYR A 120 3.36 1.88 11.10
CA TYR A 120 3.19 1.23 9.80
C TYR A 120 4.47 0.51 9.41
N ARG A 121 4.36 -0.75 9.07
CA ARG A 121 5.48 -1.55 8.58
C ARG A 121 5.02 -2.50 7.48
N PHE A 122 5.77 -2.53 6.39
CA PHE A 122 5.66 -3.52 5.32
C PHE A 122 6.98 -4.27 5.22
N THR A 123 6.93 -5.58 5.20
CA THR A 123 8.11 -6.42 5.04
C THR A 123 7.82 -7.48 3.98
N LEU A 124 8.75 -7.69 3.05
CA LEU A 124 8.66 -8.72 2.03
C LEU A 124 8.57 -10.10 2.70
N ILE A 125 7.61 -10.89 2.27
CA ILE A 125 7.48 -12.30 2.62
C ILE A 125 8.03 -13.15 1.49
N ASP A 126 7.65 -12.83 0.25
CA ASP A 126 8.01 -13.59 -0.93
C ASP A 126 7.95 -12.70 -2.17
N VAL A 127 8.77 -13.01 -3.16
CA VAL A 127 8.78 -12.37 -4.46
C VAL A 127 9.03 -13.40 -5.55
N ASN A 128 8.17 -13.40 -6.57
CA ASN A 128 8.35 -14.19 -7.76
C ASN A 128 8.78 -13.27 -8.91
N THR A 129 10.01 -13.38 -9.33
CA THR A 129 10.59 -12.58 -10.43
C THR A 129 10.27 -13.13 -11.82
N HIS A 130 9.69 -14.34 -11.89
CA HIS A 130 9.32 -15.01 -13.14
C HIS A 130 7.92 -15.59 -13.04
N PRO A 131 6.86 -14.75 -12.89
CA PRO A 131 5.51 -15.25 -12.75
C PRO A 131 5.06 -15.99 -14.02
N GLN A 132 4.63 -17.24 -13.86
CA GLN A 132 4.15 -18.10 -14.97
C GLN A 132 2.81 -17.60 -15.52
N ASN A 133 2.01 -16.96 -14.68
CA ASN A 133 0.69 -16.46 -15.03
C ASN A 133 0.67 -14.93 -15.02
N PRO A 134 0.07 -14.29 -16.02
CA PRO A 134 -0.12 -12.85 -16.00
C PRO A 134 -1.02 -12.44 -14.83
N VAL A 135 -0.70 -11.34 -14.18
CA VAL A 135 -1.58 -10.71 -13.20
C VAL A 135 -2.56 -9.81 -13.94
N TYR A 136 -3.83 -10.17 -13.91
CA TYR A 136 -4.89 -9.38 -14.53
C TYR A 136 -5.25 -8.22 -13.60
N LEU A 137 -5.22 -7.00 -14.15
CA LEU A 137 -5.78 -5.84 -13.48
C LEU A 137 -7.30 -5.91 -13.61
N TYR A 138 -7.99 -6.10 -12.50
CA TYR A 138 -9.44 -6.08 -12.48
C TYR A 138 -9.91 -4.65 -12.28
N MET A 139 -10.39 -4.04 -13.33
CA MET A 139 -11.05 -2.73 -13.29
C MET A 139 -12.55 -2.97 -13.52
N SER A 140 -13.35 -2.70 -12.51
CA SER A 140 -14.80 -2.79 -12.65
C SER A 140 -15.33 -1.47 -13.18
N ASP A 141 -15.94 -1.50 -14.36
CA ASP A 141 -16.68 -0.37 -14.93
C ASP A 141 -18.03 -0.13 -14.24
N LYS A 142 -18.42 -1.04 -13.34
CA LYS A 142 -19.71 -0.98 -12.67
C LYS A 142 -19.68 0.01 -11.52
N ALA A 143 -20.47 1.07 -11.68
CA ALA A 143 -20.78 2.05 -10.63
C ALA A 143 -19.55 2.65 -9.92
N LEU A 144 -18.56 3.09 -10.71
CA LEU A 144 -17.43 3.86 -10.18
C LEU A 144 -17.91 5.25 -9.76
N GLU A 145 -17.77 5.57 -8.51
CA GLU A 145 -17.96 6.92 -7.99
C GLU A 145 -16.59 7.58 -7.84
N LYS A 146 -16.29 8.56 -8.71
CA LYS A 146 -15.06 9.35 -8.56
C LYS A 146 -15.20 10.25 -7.34
N MET A 147 -14.19 10.23 -6.47
CA MET A 147 -14.20 10.97 -5.22
C MET A 147 -12.78 11.46 -4.90
N GLU A 148 -12.70 12.67 -4.37
CA GLU A 148 -11.45 13.18 -3.82
C GLU A 148 -11.06 12.38 -2.58
N ARG A 149 -9.74 12.07 -2.44
CA ARG A 149 -9.24 11.31 -1.30
C ARG A 149 -9.65 11.89 0.06
N LYS A 150 -9.62 13.22 0.19
CA LYS A 150 -9.99 13.91 1.45
C LYS A 150 -11.45 13.67 1.81
N GLU A 151 -12.32 13.65 0.83
CA GLU A 151 -13.75 13.37 0.98
C GLU A 151 -13.98 11.90 1.33
N TYR A 152 -13.32 10.99 0.62
CA TYR A 152 -13.35 9.56 0.93
C TYR A 152 -12.91 9.25 2.37
N LEU A 153 -11.85 9.90 2.86
CA LEU A 153 -11.39 9.70 4.24
C LEU A 153 -12.39 10.21 5.27
N LYS A 154 -13.10 11.32 5.00
CA LYS A 154 -14.18 11.82 5.86
C LYS A 154 -15.35 10.83 5.90
N ASP A 155 -15.80 10.38 4.74
CA ASP A 155 -16.89 9.39 4.63
C ASP A 155 -16.52 8.08 5.34
N ARG A 156 -15.29 7.63 5.17
CA ARG A 156 -14.76 6.45 5.86
C ARG A 156 -14.78 6.60 7.38
N ALA A 157 -14.39 7.76 7.92
CA ALA A 157 -14.41 8.03 9.36
C ALA A 157 -15.82 8.02 9.93
N VAL A 158 -16.77 8.66 9.25
CA VAL A 158 -18.20 8.67 9.65
C VAL A 158 -18.77 7.25 9.65
N ASN A 159 -18.54 6.50 8.59
CA ASN A 159 -19.02 5.12 8.48
C ASN A 159 -18.39 4.19 9.53
N TYR A 160 -17.12 4.40 9.88
CA TYR A 160 -16.46 3.66 10.95
C TYR A 160 -17.12 3.93 12.30
N THR A 161 -17.36 5.20 12.63
CA THR A 161 -18.02 5.59 13.89
C THR A 161 -19.43 5.00 14.00
N ASN A 162 -20.23 5.13 12.94
CA ASN A 162 -21.57 4.56 12.90
C ASN A 162 -21.59 3.04 13.07
N ASN A 163 -20.65 2.32 12.42
CA ASN A 163 -20.55 0.88 12.56
C ASN A 163 -20.05 0.45 13.95
N LYS A 164 -19.17 1.23 14.57
CA LYS A 164 -18.73 1.03 15.96
C LYS A 164 -19.90 1.13 16.92
N ASP A 165 -20.70 2.17 16.80
CA ASP A 165 -21.87 2.39 17.65
C ASP A 165 -22.92 1.26 17.50
N ILE A 166 -23.13 0.80 16.26
CA ILE A 166 -24.04 -0.34 16.00
C ILE A 166 -23.48 -1.64 16.61
N ALA A 167 -22.16 -1.87 16.50
CA ALA A 167 -21.53 -3.06 17.06
C ALA A 167 -21.59 -3.06 18.60
N VAL A 168 -21.32 -1.94 19.23
CA VAL A 168 -21.42 -1.77 20.70
C VAL A 168 -22.87 -2.01 21.16
N LYS A 169 -23.86 -1.44 20.48
CA LYS A 169 -25.30 -1.67 20.77
C LYS A 169 -25.68 -3.15 20.64
N ARG A 170 -24.97 -3.92 19.82
CA ARG A 170 -25.17 -5.37 19.64
C ARG A 170 -24.30 -6.24 20.57
N GLY A 171 -23.63 -5.64 21.55
CA GLY A 171 -22.76 -6.35 22.51
C GLY A 171 -21.49 -6.94 21.91
N LYS A 172 -21.04 -6.43 20.76
CA LYS A 172 -19.78 -6.86 20.12
C LYS A 172 -18.64 -5.94 20.55
N SER A 173 -17.51 -6.51 20.96
CA SER A 173 -16.28 -5.76 21.16
C SER A 173 -15.76 -5.25 19.82
N VAL A 174 -15.46 -3.96 19.74
CA VAL A 174 -14.85 -3.33 18.55
C VAL A 174 -13.42 -2.98 18.91
N PRO A 175 -12.43 -3.42 18.12
CA PRO A 175 -11.04 -3.04 18.35
C PRO A 175 -10.88 -1.52 18.36
N ALA A 176 -10.14 -1.00 19.32
CA ALA A 176 -9.71 0.39 19.26
C ALA A 176 -8.73 0.52 18.08
N TYR A 177 -8.95 1.50 17.24
CA TYR A 177 -7.97 1.98 16.28
C TYR A 177 -7.49 3.32 16.82
N ASP A 178 -6.30 3.30 17.39
CA ASP A 178 -5.53 4.52 17.67
C ASP A 178 -4.89 5.04 16.39
#